data_a067cd329e7323e19906a8cc785f7185
#
_entry.id   a067cd329e7323e19906a8cc785f7185
#
_cell.length_a   1.000
_cell.length_b   1.000
_cell.length_c   1.000
_cell.angle_alpha   90.00
_cell.angle_beta   90.00
_cell.angle_gamma   90.00
#
_symmetry.space_group_name_H-M   'P 1'
#
loop_
_entity.id
_entity.type
_entity.pdbx_description
1 polymer ?
#
loop_
_entity_poly.entity_id
_entity_poly.type
_entity_poly.pdbx_seq_one_letter_code
_entity_poly.pdbx_strand_id
1 'polypeptide(L)'
;YNQLDRILNRAGVTTFQNGRTEDDLKEFIFWERARELCFEGHSKFDIVRAGLDKFMFEVKGQEQTNNENNPSATSVVSWSDNVQAYHLLFPIPAAEMESNSSMAGNQNPGY
;
A
#
# COMPACT_ATOMS: atom_id res chain seq x y z
N TYR A 1 -19.15 -11.30 -5.81
CA TYR A 1 -19.82 -11.14 -4.50
C TYR A 1 -19.73 -12.41 -3.65
N ASN A 2 -20.14 -13.59 -4.14
CA ASN A 2 -20.20 -14.84 -3.36
C ASN A 2 -18.89 -15.22 -2.63
N GLN A 3 -17.73 -14.93 -3.22
CA GLN A 3 -16.45 -15.24 -2.57
C GLN A 3 -16.15 -14.25 -1.41
N LEU A 4 -16.50 -12.99 -1.61
CA LEU A 4 -16.33 -11.95 -0.60
C LEU A 4 -17.24 -12.22 0.60
N ASP A 5 -18.51 -12.60 0.35
CA ASP A 5 -19.45 -12.97 1.40
C ASP A 5 -18.96 -14.16 2.26
N ARG A 6 -18.25 -15.11 1.66
CA ARG A 6 -17.65 -16.23 2.42
C ARG A 6 -16.58 -15.76 3.41
N ILE A 7 -15.76 -14.80 3.02
CA ILE A 7 -14.72 -14.23 3.90
C ILE A 7 -15.39 -13.45 5.03
N LEU A 8 -16.31 -12.57 4.70
CA LEU A 8 -17.02 -11.72 5.66
C LEU A 8 -17.83 -12.53 6.67
N ASN A 9 -18.55 -13.55 6.20
CA ASN A 9 -19.34 -14.43 7.08
C ASN A 9 -18.46 -15.22 8.05
N ARG A 10 -17.27 -15.66 7.62
CA ARG A 10 -16.29 -16.29 8.51
C ARG A 10 -15.85 -15.34 9.61
N ALA A 11 -15.69 -14.05 9.30
CA ALA A 11 -15.31 -13.01 10.27
C ALA A 11 -16.49 -12.51 11.12
N GLY A 12 -17.69 -13.07 10.96
CA GLY A 12 -18.88 -12.63 11.69
C GLY A 12 -19.47 -11.30 11.21
N VAL A 13 -19.06 -10.82 10.05
CA VAL A 13 -19.56 -9.59 9.44
C VAL A 13 -20.72 -9.92 8.52
N THR A 14 -21.87 -9.28 8.72
CA THR A 14 -23.03 -9.48 7.88
C THR A 14 -22.88 -8.80 6.53
N THR A 15 -23.06 -9.59 5.50
CA THR A 15 -23.22 -9.31 4.07
C THR A 15 -22.74 -7.97 3.51
N PHE A 16 -21.86 -8.09 2.53
CA PHE A 16 -21.54 -7.02 1.60
C PHE A 16 -22.81 -6.58 0.84
N GLN A 17 -23.14 -5.31 0.91
CA GLN A 17 -24.34 -4.79 0.23
C GLN A 17 -24.16 -4.83 -1.30
N ASN A 18 -25.03 -5.56 -1.97
CA ASN A 18 -25.13 -5.59 -3.43
C ASN A 18 -25.50 -4.19 -3.96
N GLY A 19 -25.06 -3.86 -5.16
CA GLY A 19 -25.40 -2.59 -5.85
C GLY A 19 -24.32 -1.51 -5.77
N ARG A 20 -23.14 -1.84 -5.30
CA ARG A 20 -21.98 -0.94 -5.36
C ARG A 20 -21.39 -0.89 -6.78
N THR A 21 -20.74 0.23 -7.09
CA THR A 21 -19.98 0.38 -8.33
C THR A 21 -18.76 -0.56 -8.34
N GLU A 22 -18.14 -0.72 -9.51
CA GLU A 22 -16.90 -1.48 -9.65
C GLU A 22 -15.79 -0.87 -8.81
N ASP A 23 -15.70 0.46 -8.74
CA ASP A 23 -14.67 1.16 -7.99
C ASP A 23 -14.88 1.03 -6.46
N ASP A 24 -16.12 1.11 -5.99
CA ASP A 24 -16.43 0.83 -4.58
C ASP A 24 -16.04 -0.60 -4.20
N LEU A 25 -16.24 -1.55 -5.11
CA LEU A 25 -15.87 -2.94 -4.88
C LEU A 25 -14.35 -3.13 -4.83
N LYS A 26 -13.59 -2.49 -5.73
CA LYS A 26 -12.12 -2.50 -5.72
C LYS A 26 -11.56 -1.92 -4.42
N GLU A 27 -12.10 -0.79 -4.00
CA GLU A 27 -11.69 -0.13 -2.75
C GLU A 27 -12.00 -1.00 -1.54
N PHE A 28 -13.17 -1.60 -1.50
CA PHE A 28 -13.54 -2.52 -0.43
C PHE A 28 -12.62 -3.75 -0.38
N ILE A 29 -12.32 -4.38 -1.52
CA ILE A 29 -11.41 -5.53 -1.60
C ILE A 29 -9.99 -5.14 -1.17
N PHE A 30 -9.52 -3.96 -1.55
CA PHE A 30 -8.21 -3.45 -1.12
C PHE A 30 -8.12 -3.41 0.41
N TRP A 31 -9.09 -2.80 1.07
CA TRP A 31 -9.11 -2.70 2.54
C TRP A 31 -9.38 -4.03 3.24
N GLU A 32 -10.20 -4.90 2.64
CA GLU A 32 -10.43 -6.23 3.20
C GLU A 32 -9.16 -7.09 3.16
N ARG A 33 -8.40 -7.03 2.06
CA ARG A 33 -7.09 -7.67 1.99
C ARG A 33 -6.11 -7.11 3.02
N ALA A 34 -6.10 -5.80 3.24
CA ALA A 34 -5.26 -5.17 4.25
C ALA A 34 -5.58 -5.67 5.68
N ARG A 35 -6.86 -5.91 5.97
CA ARG A 35 -7.30 -6.47 7.26
C ARG A 35 -6.95 -7.95 7.40
N GLU A 36 -7.28 -8.76 6.40
CA GLU A 36 -7.06 -10.22 6.42
C GLU A 36 -5.57 -10.59 6.44
N LEU A 37 -4.73 -9.82 5.74
CA LEU A 37 -3.30 -10.07 5.61
C LEU A 37 -2.44 -9.11 6.45
N CYS A 38 -3.03 -8.58 7.52
CA CYS A 38 -2.34 -7.67 8.43
C CYS A 38 -1.11 -8.36 9.02
N PHE A 39 0.02 -7.67 9.02
CA PHE A 39 1.34 -8.15 9.47
C PHE A 39 1.99 -9.27 8.61
N GLU A 40 1.38 -9.66 7.49
CA GLU A 40 1.97 -10.65 6.58
C GLU A 40 2.88 -10.06 5.49
N GLY A 41 3.11 -8.74 5.50
CA GLY A 41 4.01 -8.05 4.58
C GLY A 41 3.43 -7.80 3.17
N HIS A 42 2.15 -8.06 2.95
CA HIS A 42 1.52 -7.94 1.63
C HIS A 42 1.13 -6.51 1.24
N SER A 43 0.96 -5.59 2.20
CA SER A 43 0.45 -4.22 1.98
C SER A 43 1.23 -3.44 0.92
N LYS A 44 2.56 -3.51 0.94
CA LYS A 44 3.41 -2.81 -0.04
C LYS A 44 3.07 -3.26 -1.46
N PHE A 45 2.95 -4.56 -1.68
CA PHE A 45 2.66 -5.11 -3.01
C PHE A 45 1.25 -4.80 -3.49
N ASP A 46 0.28 -4.76 -2.60
CA ASP A 46 -1.10 -4.40 -2.93
C ASP A 46 -1.20 -2.92 -3.30
N ILE A 47 -0.54 -2.03 -2.55
CA ILE A 47 -0.46 -0.60 -2.87
C ILE A 47 0.25 -0.37 -4.22
N VAL A 48 1.37 -1.05 -4.46
CA VAL A 48 2.12 -0.95 -5.74
C VAL A 48 1.25 -1.38 -6.93
N ARG A 49 0.49 -2.47 -6.80
CA ARG A 49 -0.44 -2.92 -7.84
C ARG A 49 -1.60 -1.95 -8.07
N ALA A 50 -2.03 -1.25 -7.04
CA ALA A 50 -3.08 -0.24 -7.15
C ALA A 50 -2.60 1.05 -7.85
N GLY A 51 -1.28 1.23 -8.00
CA GLY A 51 -0.67 2.31 -8.77
C GLY A 51 -0.18 3.49 -7.94
N LEU A 52 0.47 4.43 -8.63
CA LEU A 52 1.16 5.56 -8.00
C LEU A 52 0.22 6.46 -7.20
N ASP A 53 -0.93 6.80 -7.74
CA ASP A 53 -1.88 7.70 -7.08
C ASP A 53 -2.36 7.11 -5.75
N LYS A 54 -2.69 5.80 -5.76
CA LYS A 54 -3.08 5.08 -4.54
C LYS A 54 -1.93 5.02 -3.55
N PHE A 55 -0.71 4.73 -4.01
CA PHE A 55 0.50 4.71 -3.17
C PHE A 55 0.72 6.05 -2.47
N MET A 56 0.71 7.15 -3.21
CA MET A 56 0.91 8.48 -2.65
C MET A 56 -0.21 8.88 -1.69
N PHE A 57 -1.46 8.58 -2.03
CA PHE A 57 -2.62 8.88 -1.21
C PHE A 57 -2.59 8.14 0.13
N GLU A 58 -2.33 6.82 0.11
CA GLU A 58 -2.33 6.00 1.32
C GLU A 58 -1.18 6.39 2.27
N VAL A 59 0.02 6.64 1.73
CA VAL A 59 1.15 7.02 2.57
C VAL A 59 0.90 8.38 3.24
N LYS A 60 0.42 9.38 2.51
CA LYS A 60 0.12 10.71 3.05
C LYS A 60 -1.09 10.70 3.99
N GLY A 61 -2.12 9.94 3.64
CA GLY A 61 -3.30 9.80 4.48
C GLY A 61 -3.01 9.15 5.83
N GLN A 62 -2.13 8.16 5.88
CA GLN A 62 -1.72 7.52 7.14
C GLN A 62 -0.97 8.48 8.07
N GLU A 63 -0.12 9.35 7.53
CA GLU A 63 0.56 10.37 8.33
C GLU A 63 -0.43 11.35 8.94
N GLN A 64 -1.36 11.87 8.17
CA GLN A 64 -2.39 12.79 8.66
C GLN A 64 -3.21 12.14 9.79
N THR A 65 -3.70 10.93 9.58
CA THR A 65 -4.49 10.19 10.57
C THR A 65 -3.70 9.95 11.86
N ASN A 66 -2.42 9.59 11.75
CA ASN A 66 -1.57 9.39 12.93
C ASN A 66 -1.36 10.69 13.72
N ASN A 67 -1.20 11.82 13.03
CA ASN A 67 -1.03 13.11 13.66
C ASN A 67 -2.31 13.58 14.37
N GLU A 68 -3.46 13.37 13.77
CA GLU A 68 -4.77 13.67 14.36
C GLU A 68 -5.05 12.83 15.61
N ASN A 69 -4.66 11.56 15.61
CA ASN A 69 -4.87 10.63 16.73
C ASN A 69 -3.83 10.79 17.86
N ASN A 70 -2.70 11.45 17.60
CA ASN A 70 -1.67 11.68 18.60
C ASN A 70 -1.14 13.12 18.57
N PRO A 71 -1.98 14.11 18.94
CA PRO A 71 -1.62 15.53 18.90
C PRO A 71 -0.52 15.91 19.89
N SER A 72 -0.17 15.03 20.82
CA SER A 72 0.90 15.24 21.81
C SER A 72 2.27 14.74 21.33
N ALA A 73 2.38 14.17 20.13
CA ALA A 73 3.66 13.77 19.56
C ALA A 73 4.48 15.03 19.22
N THR A 74 5.49 15.32 20.03
CA THR A 74 6.33 16.52 19.90
C THR A 74 7.38 16.43 18.78
N SER A 75 7.50 15.31 18.12
CA SER A 75 8.37 15.12 16.95
C SER A 75 7.65 14.28 15.90
N VAL A 76 6.83 14.93 15.13
CA VAL A 76 6.32 14.33 13.89
C VAL A 76 7.44 14.44 12.88
N VAL A 77 8.14 13.34 12.67
CA VAL A 77 8.96 13.23 11.45
C VAL A 77 8.00 13.14 10.31
N SER A 78 7.96 14.17 9.46
CA SER A 78 7.12 14.19 8.27
C SER A 78 7.69 13.17 7.26
N TRP A 79 7.31 11.90 7.44
CA TRP A 79 7.75 10.83 6.54
C TRP A 79 7.06 10.92 5.18
N SER A 80 5.89 11.55 5.10
CA SER A 80 5.21 11.79 3.83
C SER A 80 5.99 12.73 2.91
N ASP A 81 6.76 13.67 3.45
CA ASP A 81 7.60 14.57 2.66
C ASP A 81 8.80 13.84 2.04
N ASN A 82 9.24 12.77 2.67
CA ASN A 82 10.33 11.93 2.18
C ASN A 82 9.88 10.90 1.15
N VAL A 83 8.57 10.62 1.04
CA VAL A 83 8.05 9.66 0.08
C VAL A 83 7.94 10.30 -1.30
N GLN A 84 8.62 9.70 -2.27
CA GLN A 84 8.63 10.11 -3.66
C GLN A 84 8.07 9.02 -4.56
N ALA A 85 7.70 9.37 -5.79
CA ALA A 85 7.10 8.44 -6.75
C ALA A 85 8.01 7.21 -7.01
N TYR A 86 9.32 7.37 -6.98
CA TYR A 86 10.25 6.29 -7.23
C TYR A 86 10.24 5.22 -6.12
N HIS A 87 9.79 5.53 -4.92
CA HIS A 87 9.64 4.56 -3.82
C HIS A 87 8.56 3.49 -4.10
N LEU A 88 7.79 3.65 -5.18
CA LEU A 88 6.93 2.59 -5.69
C LEU A 88 7.72 1.34 -6.06
N LEU A 89 8.93 1.53 -6.58
CA LEU A 89 9.86 0.45 -6.92
C LEU A 89 10.85 0.22 -5.78
N PHE A 90 11.47 -0.96 -5.78
CA PHE A 90 12.65 -1.20 -4.97
C PHE A 90 13.92 -0.89 -5.76
N PRO A 91 15.03 -0.50 -5.10
CA PRO A 91 16.32 -0.44 -5.79
C PRO A 91 16.74 -1.84 -6.25
N ILE A 92 17.41 -1.91 -7.39
CA ILE A 92 18.07 -3.14 -7.83
C ILE A 92 19.23 -3.39 -6.86
N PRO A 93 19.37 -4.61 -6.31
CA PRO A 93 20.43 -4.92 -5.37
C PRO A 93 21.82 -4.59 -5.92
N ALA A 94 22.68 -3.99 -5.09
CA ALA A 94 24.04 -3.60 -5.50
C ALA A 94 24.83 -4.78 -6.07
N ALA A 95 24.70 -5.96 -5.47
CA ALA A 95 25.35 -7.18 -5.94
C ALA A 95 24.96 -7.55 -7.38
N GLU A 96 23.70 -7.33 -7.78
CA GLU A 96 23.26 -7.55 -9.16
C GLU A 96 23.86 -6.50 -10.09
N MET A 97 23.88 -5.24 -9.66
CA MET A 97 24.47 -4.14 -10.44
C MET A 97 25.96 -4.34 -10.69
N GLU A 98 26.68 -4.90 -9.73
CA GLU A 98 28.13 -5.16 -9.81
C GLU A 98 28.46 -6.40 -10.65
N SER A 99 27.67 -7.46 -10.52
CA SER A 99 27.93 -8.73 -11.20
C SER A 99 27.46 -8.78 -12.65
N ASN A 100 26.46 -7.97 -13.00
CA ASN A 100 25.88 -7.96 -14.34
C ASN A 100 26.27 -6.67 -15.08
N SER A 101 27.28 -6.76 -15.94
CA SER A 101 27.78 -5.60 -16.70
C SER A 101 26.72 -4.92 -17.58
N SER A 102 25.68 -5.67 -17.98
CA SER A 102 24.56 -5.10 -18.75
C SER A 102 23.65 -4.20 -17.91
N MET A 103 23.76 -4.27 -16.58
CA MET A 103 23.01 -3.43 -15.64
C MET A 103 23.75 -2.15 -15.25
N ALA A 104 24.99 -1.97 -15.70
CA ALA A 104 25.78 -0.79 -15.35
C ALA A 104 25.03 0.51 -15.73
N GLY A 105 24.76 1.36 -14.75
CA GLY A 105 24.02 2.62 -14.94
C GLY A 105 22.49 2.48 -15.11
N ASN A 106 21.92 1.28 -15.00
CA ASN A 106 20.50 0.99 -15.20
C ASN A 106 19.76 0.76 -13.88
N GLN A 107 20.13 1.48 -12.82
CA GLN A 107 19.38 1.47 -11.57
C GLN A 107 17.98 2.08 -11.77
N ASN A 108 17.00 1.65 -10.97
CA ASN A 108 15.69 2.27 -10.95
C ASN A 108 15.82 3.78 -10.63
N PRO A 109 15.02 4.65 -11.29
CA PRO A 109 15.09 6.09 -11.07
C PRO A 109 15.00 6.46 -9.59
N GLY A 110 15.86 7.38 -9.15
CA GLY A 110 15.85 7.89 -7.76
C GLY A 110 16.79 7.19 -6.79
N TYR A 111 17.44 6.10 -7.22
CA TYR A 111 18.40 5.32 -6.41
C TYR A 111 19.81 5.45 -6.94
#